data_7a74e4d5979a4a215e0201750d35fcfd
#
_entry.id   7a74e4d5979a4a215e0201750d35fcfd
#
_cell.length_a   1.000
_cell.length_b   1.000
_cell.length_c   1.000
_cell.angle_alpha   90.00
_cell.angle_beta   90.00
_cell.angle_gamma   90.00
#
_symmetry.space_group_name_H-M   'P 1'
#
loop_
_entity.id
_entity.type
_entity.pdbx_description
1 polymer ?
#
loop_
_entity_poly.entity_id
_entity_poly.type
_entity_poly.pdbx_seq_one_letter_code
_entity_poly.pdbx_strand_id
1 'polypeptide(L)'
;MRNVFITLFSFLCAYLLWPYFAIFNLYIALKTGDTLGVEERIDWPLLKRGLRIDLDKLVEMKLKESLNKNEMQFSSDSLSLSKKVSDKIATPEGLIYLFNKPNEFVEQIRQVFKISFPPEKINPPVPEKQSFKPEDPNIPNLFERIEYAFFTKLGSFRLSFNKGNLSFTMNWRLQGIFWKLTRMKIPIEKI
;
A
#
# COMPACT_ATOMS: atom_id res chain seq x y z
N MET A 1 -26.45 -36.06 -11.83
CA MET A 1 -25.14 -35.93 -11.16
C MET A 1 -24.16 -35.07 -11.98
N ARG A 2 -23.98 -35.32 -13.29
CA ARG A 2 -23.05 -34.54 -14.16
C ARG A 2 -23.29 -33.01 -14.14
N ASN A 3 -24.52 -32.56 -14.20
CA ASN A 3 -24.85 -31.13 -14.21
C ASN A 3 -24.56 -30.46 -12.85
N VAL A 4 -24.75 -31.15 -11.73
CA VAL A 4 -24.43 -30.65 -10.38
C VAL A 4 -22.91 -30.44 -10.25
N PHE A 5 -22.11 -31.38 -10.73
CA PHE A 5 -20.65 -31.27 -10.73
C PHE A 5 -20.17 -30.07 -11.56
N ILE A 6 -20.75 -29.85 -12.74
CA ILE A 6 -20.39 -28.72 -13.63
C ILE A 6 -20.72 -27.40 -12.93
N THR A 7 -21.91 -27.29 -12.31
CA THR A 7 -22.32 -26.09 -11.60
C THR A 7 -21.38 -25.79 -10.42
N LEU A 8 -21.09 -26.80 -9.60
CA LEU A 8 -20.20 -26.64 -8.44
C LEU A 8 -18.78 -26.23 -8.86
N PHE A 9 -18.28 -26.84 -9.93
CA PHE A 9 -16.96 -26.50 -10.51
C PHE A 9 -16.95 -25.05 -11.04
N SER A 10 -18.02 -24.59 -11.69
CA SER A 10 -18.13 -23.20 -12.17
C SER A 10 -18.09 -22.20 -11.02
N PHE A 11 -18.80 -22.47 -9.91
CA PHE A 11 -18.76 -21.62 -8.71
C PHE A 11 -17.38 -21.60 -8.07
N LEU A 12 -16.69 -22.74 -8.02
CA LEU A 12 -15.32 -22.81 -7.53
C LEU A 12 -14.36 -21.97 -8.39
N CYS A 13 -14.44 -22.09 -9.72
CA CYS A 13 -13.64 -21.30 -10.63
C CYS A 13 -13.93 -19.79 -10.48
N ALA A 14 -15.19 -19.40 -10.40
CA ALA A 14 -15.59 -18.01 -10.16
C ALA A 14 -15.01 -17.49 -8.84
N TYR A 15 -15.10 -18.26 -7.77
CA TYR A 15 -14.51 -17.89 -6.48
C TYR A 15 -13.00 -17.72 -6.54
N LEU A 16 -12.28 -18.61 -7.21
CA LEU A 16 -10.83 -18.54 -7.36
C LEU A 16 -10.37 -17.34 -8.20
N LEU A 17 -11.15 -16.93 -9.20
CA LEU A 17 -10.84 -15.79 -10.07
C LEU A 17 -11.24 -14.43 -9.46
N TRP A 18 -12.15 -14.42 -8.49
CA TRP A 18 -12.73 -13.21 -7.92
C TRP A 18 -11.69 -12.22 -7.33
N PRO A 19 -10.67 -12.65 -6.54
CA PRO A 19 -9.67 -11.72 -6.02
C PRO A 19 -8.80 -11.10 -7.12
N TYR A 20 -8.50 -11.83 -8.19
CA TYR A 20 -7.74 -11.30 -9.33
C TYR A 20 -8.51 -10.18 -10.04
N PHE A 21 -9.83 -10.34 -10.17
CA PHE A 21 -10.68 -9.29 -10.72
C PHE A 21 -10.70 -8.03 -9.82
N ALA A 22 -10.76 -8.20 -8.50
CA ALA A 22 -10.69 -7.09 -7.56
C ALA A 22 -9.35 -6.35 -7.62
N ILE A 23 -8.24 -7.09 -7.71
CA ILE A 23 -6.89 -6.55 -7.87
C ILE A 23 -6.77 -5.76 -9.18
N PHE A 24 -7.28 -6.33 -10.27
CA PHE A 24 -7.26 -5.70 -11.59
C PHE A 24 -8.04 -4.38 -11.59
N ASN A 25 -9.24 -4.36 -11.00
CA ASN A 25 -10.03 -3.14 -10.89
C ASN A 25 -9.35 -2.07 -10.03
N LEU A 26 -8.68 -2.45 -8.92
CA LEU A 26 -7.89 -1.49 -8.15
C LEU A 26 -6.70 -0.98 -8.96
N TYR A 27 -6.02 -1.85 -9.71
CA TYR A 27 -4.92 -1.45 -10.58
C TYR A 27 -5.35 -0.40 -11.60
N ILE A 28 -6.48 -0.61 -12.28
CA ILE A 28 -7.04 0.36 -13.23
C ILE A 28 -7.33 1.68 -12.50
N ALA A 29 -8.04 1.65 -11.36
CA ALA A 29 -8.38 2.85 -10.61
C ALA A 29 -7.14 3.65 -10.18
N LEU A 30 -6.07 2.96 -9.73
CA LEU A 30 -4.79 3.60 -9.38
C LEU A 30 -4.09 4.20 -10.60
N LYS A 31 -4.15 3.54 -11.75
CA LYS A 31 -3.52 4.02 -12.99
C LYS A 31 -4.26 5.21 -13.61
N THR A 32 -5.58 5.16 -13.60
CA THR A 32 -6.42 6.22 -14.16
C THR A 32 -6.65 7.40 -13.21
N GLY A 33 -6.22 7.27 -11.94
CA GLY A 33 -6.45 8.30 -10.93
C GLY A 33 -7.90 8.38 -10.45
N ASP A 34 -8.67 7.29 -10.59
CA ASP A 34 -10.05 7.20 -10.13
C ASP A 34 -10.10 7.04 -8.60
N THR A 35 -10.24 8.18 -7.91
CA THR A 35 -10.27 8.25 -6.45
C THR A 35 -11.45 7.48 -5.86
N LEU A 36 -12.62 7.53 -6.47
CA LEU A 36 -13.81 6.81 -6.02
C LEU A 36 -13.61 5.31 -6.17
N GLY A 37 -13.09 4.88 -7.30
CA GLY A 37 -12.77 3.48 -7.55
C GLY A 37 -11.73 2.93 -6.58
N VAL A 38 -10.75 3.74 -6.14
CA VAL A 38 -9.78 3.37 -5.11
C VAL A 38 -10.45 3.32 -3.74
N GLU A 39 -11.29 4.30 -3.40
CA GLU A 39 -11.94 4.40 -2.10
C GLU A 39 -12.81 3.18 -1.78
N GLU A 40 -13.60 2.73 -2.72
CA GLU A 40 -14.52 1.59 -2.53
C GLU A 40 -13.81 0.24 -2.33
N ARG A 41 -12.59 0.09 -2.87
CA ARG A 41 -11.86 -1.20 -2.89
C ARG A 41 -10.89 -1.38 -1.73
N ILE A 42 -10.85 -0.44 -0.81
CA ILE A 42 -9.91 -0.42 0.31
C ILE A 42 -10.66 -0.39 1.65
N ASP A 43 -10.16 -1.15 2.61
CA ASP A 43 -10.51 -1.02 4.02
C ASP A 43 -9.56 -0.01 4.66
N TRP A 44 -9.93 1.26 4.61
CA TRP A 44 -9.10 2.37 5.08
C TRP A 44 -8.66 2.24 6.55
N PRO A 45 -9.54 1.88 7.51
CA PRO A 45 -9.14 1.67 8.89
C PRO A 45 -8.05 0.62 9.06
N LEU A 46 -8.16 -0.52 8.37
CA LEU A 46 -7.15 -1.59 8.46
C LEU A 46 -5.86 -1.22 7.72
N LEU A 47 -5.96 -0.61 6.53
CA LEU A 47 -4.81 -0.14 5.78
C LEU A 47 -3.99 0.89 6.58
N LYS A 48 -4.66 1.89 7.14
CA LYS A 48 -4.05 2.96 7.95
C LYS A 48 -3.34 2.40 9.18
N ARG A 49 -4.00 1.48 9.90
CA ARG A 49 -3.39 0.79 11.05
C ARG A 49 -2.13 0.03 10.63
N GLY A 50 -2.19 -0.69 9.50
CA GLY A 50 -1.05 -1.45 8.98
C GLY A 50 0.14 -0.56 8.63
N LEU A 51 -0.10 0.53 7.91
CA LEU A 51 0.92 1.51 7.55
C LEU A 51 1.56 2.16 8.78
N ARG A 52 0.74 2.53 9.77
CA ARG A 52 1.23 3.10 11.02
C ARG A 52 2.17 2.15 11.75
N ILE A 53 1.80 0.87 11.91
CA ILE A 53 2.65 -0.14 12.56
C ILE A 53 3.99 -0.28 11.83
N ASP A 54 4.00 -0.26 10.50
CA ASP A 54 5.22 -0.42 9.72
C ASP A 54 6.11 0.84 9.84
N LEU A 55 5.52 2.05 9.87
CA LEU A 55 6.23 3.30 10.11
C LEU A 55 6.78 3.42 11.53
N ASP A 56 6.00 3.03 12.54
CA ASP A 56 6.44 3.04 13.94
C ASP A 56 7.67 2.13 14.14
N LYS A 57 7.68 0.94 13.51
CA LYS A 57 8.84 0.04 13.52
C LYS A 57 10.08 0.66 12.86
N LEU A 58 9.89 1.38 11.75
CA LEU A 58 10.99 2.07 11.07
C LEU A 58 11.57 3.15 11.96
N VAL A 59 10.71 3.97 12.59
CA VAL A 59 11.14 5.00 13.56
C VAL A 59 11.92 4.36 14.69
N GLU A 60 11.41 3.25 15.26
CA GLU A 60 12.10 2.52 16.34
C GLU A 60 13.48 1.99 15.91
N MET A 61 13.60 1.43 14.71
CA MET A 61 14.89 0.97 14.18
C MET A 61 15.87 2.13 14.01
N LYS A 62 15.44 3.26 13.46
CA LYS A 62 16.28 4.45 13.28
C LYS A 62 16.69 5.07 14.63
N LEU A 63 15.80 5.08 15.60
CA LEU A 63 16.13 5.51 16.97
C LEU A 63 17.20 4.62 17.59
N LYS A 64 17.10 3.30 17.47
CA LYS A 64 18.12 2.37 18.01
C LYS A 64 19.49 2.59 17.33
N GLU A 65 19.52 2.89 16.04
CA GLU A 65 20.78 3.25 15.35
C GLU A 65 21.35 4.58 15.87
N SER A 66 20.49 5.56 16.20
CA SER A 66 20.90 6.88 16.71
C SER A 66 21.29 6.86 18.18
N LEU A 67 20.66 6.03 19.02
CA LEU A 67 20.98 5.90 20.45
C LEU A 67 22.42 5.42 20.70
N ASN A 68 23.03 4.70 19.76
CA ASN A 68 24.47 4.42 19.78
C ASN A 68 25.34 5.67 19.57
N LYS A 69 24.75 6.86 19.31
CA LYS A 69 25.42 8.14 19.06
C LYS A 69 25.03 9.27 20.02
N ASN A 70 24.62 8.96 21.25
CA ASN A 70 24.34 9.94 22.33
C ASN A 70 23.22 10.99 22.10
N GLU A 71 22.17 10.70 21.39
CA GLU A 71 21.04 11.64 21.20
C GLU A 71 19.74 11.10 21.81
N MET A 72 19.41 11.56 23.03
CA MET A 72 18.35 11.01 23.89
C MET A 72 16.97 11.74 23.83
N GLN A 73 16.68 12.57 22.83
CA GLN A 73 15.55 13.52 22.91
C GLN A 73 14.35 13.25 21.96
N PHE A 74 14.15 12.03 21.47
CA PHE A 74 13.35 11.79 20.24
C PHE A 74 12.01 11.05 20.37
N SER A 75 11.52 10.66 21.53
CA SER A 75 10.46 9.62 21.61
C SER A 75 9.02 10.09 21.33
N SER A 76 8.64 11.34 21.63
CA SER A 76 7.25 11.81 21.46
C SER A 76 6.95 12.38 20.07
N ASP A 77 7.90 13.09 19.48
CA ASP A 77 7.69 13.76 18.18
C ASP A 77 7.76 12.79 17.01
N SER A 78 8.56 11.74 17.11
CA SER A 78 8.68 10.70 16.08
C SER A 78 7.42 9.85 15.93
N LEU A 79 6.71 9.54 17.03
CA LEU A 79 5.41 8.85 16.98
C LEU A 79 4.31 9.74 16.38
N SER A 80 4.38 11.05 16.59
CA SER A 80 3.47 12.01 15.96
C SER A 80 3.70 12.10 14.45
N LEU A 81 4.96 11.95 14.01
CA LEU A 81 5.35 11.97 12.62
C LEU A 81 4.84 10.74 11.87
N SER A 82 5.03 9.53 12.42
CA SER A 82 4.53 8.29 11.81
C SER A 82 3.01 8.33 11.61
N LYS A 83 2.27 8.91 12.58
CA LYS A 83 0.83 9.14 12.46
C LYS A 83 0.52 10.10 11.31
N LYS A 84 1.16 11.27 11.26
CA LYS A 84 0.93 12.26 10.20
C LYS A 84 1.24 11.70 8.81
N VAL A 85 2.32 10.96 8.67
CA VAL A 85 2.72 10.32 7.42
C VAL A 85 1.72 9.23 7.02
N SER A 86 1.34 8.34 7.95
CA SER A 86 0.35 7.30 7.67
C SER A 86 -1.01 7.87 7.28
N ASP A 87 -1.44 8.96 7.93
CA ASP A 87 -2.71 9.63 7.65
C ASP A 87 -2.75 10.23 6.23
N LYS A 88 -1.62 10.69 5.72
CA LYS A 88 -1.51 11.21 4.35
C LYS A 88 -1.39 10.14 3.28
N ILE A 89 -0.64 9.06 3.57
CA ILE A 89 -0.49 7.93 2.65
C ILE A 89 -1.80 7.18 2.51
N ALA A 90 -2.51 6.97 3.62
CA ALA A 90 -3.77 6.24 3.63
C ALA A 90 -4.94 7.12 3.17
N THR A 91 -4.82 7.66 1.97
CA THR A 91 -5.85 8.37 1.21
C THR A 91 -5.85 7.87 -0.23
N PRO A 92 -6.96 7.99 -0.97
CA PRO A 92 -7.00 7.63 -2.38
C PRO A 92 -5.89 8.31 -3.19
N GLU A 93 -5.70 9.62 -3.00
CA GLU A 93 -4.70 10.43 -3.70
C GLU A 93 -3.27 9.99 -3.33
N GLY A 94 -3.03 9.72 -2.04
CA GLY A 94 -1.73 9.25 -1.55
C GLY A 94 -1.34 7.91 -2.15
N LEU A 95 -2.29 6.98 -2.28
CA LEU A 95 -2.05 5.68 -2.91
C LEU A 95 -1.87 5.79 -4.43
N ILE A 96 -2.66 6.63 -5.11
CA ILE A 96 -2.50 6.92 -6.54
C ILE A 96 -1.10 7.47 -6.78
N TYR A 97 -0.65 8.43 -5.98
CA TYR A 97 0.68 9.00 -6.09
C TYR A 97 1.79 7.98 -5.83
N LEU A 98 1.71 7.23 -4.72
CA LEU A 98 2.64 6.15 -4.40
C LEU A 98 2.74 5.13 -5.54
N PHE A 99 1.60 4.74 -6.10
CA PHE A 99 1.57 3.72 -7.13
C PHE A 99 2.16 4.21 -8.46
N ASN A 100 1.92 5.45 -8.84
CA ASN A 100 2.41 5.99 -10.10
C ASN A 100 3.84 6.51 -10.03
N LYS A 101 4.27 7.04 -8.87
CA LYS A 101 5.60 7.63 -8.65
C LYS A 101 6.29 7.06 -7.40
N PRO A 102 6.54 5.74 -7.31
CA PRO A 102 7.01 5.10 -6.10
C PRO A 102 8.38 5.61 -5.64
N ASN A 103 9.30 5.88 -6.55
CA ASN A 103 10.65 6.37 -6.21
C ASN A 103 10.61 7.79 -5.64
N GLU A 104 9.83 8.69 -6.26
CA GLU A 104 9.64 10.05 -5.75
C GLU A 104 8.99 10.03 -4.37
N PHE A 105 7.99 9.17 -4.19
CA PHE A 105 7.28 9.01 -2.92
C PHE A 105 8.23 8.53 -1.80
N VAL A 106 9.03 7.50 -2.07
CA VAL A 106 10.01 6.96 -1.12
C VAL A 106 11.06 8.03 -0.75
N GLU A 107 11.53 8.81 -1.74
CA GLU A 107 12.50 9.88 -1.48
C GLU A 107 11.89 11.01 -0.64
N GLN A 108 10.64 11.39 -0.88
CA GLN A 108 9.93 12.36 -0.03
C GLN A 108 9.80 11.87 1.42
N ILE A 109 9.45 10.59 1.61
CA ILE A 109 9.40 10.00 2.96
C ILE A 109 10.79 10.05 3.60
N ARG A 110 11.83 9.66 2.86
CA ARG A 110 13.22 9.70 3.34
C ARG A 110 13.63 11.10 3.79
N GLN A 111 13.30 12.12 2.99
CA GLN A 111 13.58 13.51 3.35
C GLN A 111 12.84 13.93 4.62
N VAL A 112 11.56 13.59 4.76
CA VAL A 112 10.78 13.88 5.98
C VAL A 112 11.46 13.24 7.21
N PHE A 113 11.92 12.00 7.11
CA PHE A 113 12.62 11.35 8.21
C PHE A 113 14.03 11.90 8.46
N LYS A 114 14.77 12.34 7.43
CA LYS A 114 16.10 12.96 7.59
C LYS A 114 16.05 14.35 8.21
N ILE A 115 15.05 15.17 7.84
CA ILE A 115 14.94 16.57 8.26
C ILE A 115 14.27 16.69 9.65
N SER A 116 13.52 15.68 10.08
CA SER A 116 12.86 15.68 11.39
C SER A 116 13.81 15.47 12.58
N PHE A 117 15.11 15.51 12.32
CA PHE A 117 16.15 15.51 13.34
C PHE A 117 16.99 16.81 13.28
N PRO A 118 16.51 17.96 13.62
CA PRO A 118 15.80 18.59 14.73
C PRO A 118 14.39 19.10 14.37
N PRO A 119 13.52 19.38 15.39
CA PRO A 119 12.11 19.62 15.15
C PRO A 119 11.84 21.04 14.66
N GLU A 120 12.03 21.30 13.40
CA GLU A 120 11.51 22.53 12.80
C GLU A 120 10.30 22.17 11.91
N LYS A 121 9.25 22.98 12.04
CA LYS A 121 7.91 22.82 11.45
C LYS A 121 7.91 22.32 10.00
N ILE A 122 7.94 20.99 9.82
CA ILE A 122 7.83 20.41 8.51
C ILE A 122 6.39 19.98 8.30
N ASN A 123 5.71 20.68 7.41
CA ASN A 123 4.54 20.14 6.77
C ASN A 123 5.02 18.98 5.88
N PRO A 124 4.60 17.72 6.17
CA PRO A 124 4.92 16.62 5.28
C PRO A 124 4.45 17.01 3.88
N PRO A 125 5.21 16.66 2.83
CA PRO A 125 4.87 17.04 1.47
C PRO A 125 3.43 16.62 1.18
N VAL A 126 2.58 17.62 1.01
CA VAL A 126 1.26 17.39 0.44
C VAL A 126 1.56 17.00 -0.98
N PRO A 127 1.02 15.91 -1.52
CA PRO A 127 0.91 15.84 -2.95
C PRO A 127 0.10 17.09 -3.34
N GLU A 128 0.78 18.14 -3.81
CA GLU A 128 0.08 19.19 -4.54
C GLU A 128 -0.84 18.46 -5.51
N LYS A 129 -2.03 19.00 -5.73
CA LYS A 129 -2.92 18.56 -6.80
C LYS A 129 -2.20 18.75 -8.14
N GLN A 130 -1.11 18.01 -8.31
CA GLN A 130 -0.49 17.88 -9.61
C GLN A 130 -1.53 17.19 -10.47
N SER A 131 -1.92 17.85 -11.53
CA SER A 131 -2.81 17.30 -12.53
C SER A 131 -2.20 15.96 -12.97
N PHE A 132 -2.66 14.88 -12.34
CA PHE A 132 -2.27 13.54 -12.68
C PHE A 132 -2.74 13.31 -14.13
N LYS A 133 -1.79 13.14 -15.04
CA LYS A 133 -2.11 12.75 -16.41
C LYS A 133 -2.29 11.23 -16.39
N PRO A 134 -3.53 10.73 -16.57
CA PRO A 134 -3.77 9.30 -16.55
C PRO A 134 -2.86 8.62 -17.59
N GLU A 135 -2.13 7.60 -17.17
CA GLU A 135 -1.44 6.70 -18.11
C GLU A 135 -2.39 5.58 -18.50
N ASP A 136 -2.36 5.19 -19.75
CA ASP A 136 -3.12 4.02 -20.20
C ASP A 136 -2.68 2.78 -19.41
N PRO A 137 -3.63 1.98 -18.89
CA PRO A 137 -3.31 0.78 -18.15
C PRO A 137 -2.62 -0.24 -19.05
N ASN A 138 -1.32 -0.42 -18.86
CA ASN A 138 -0.57 -1.43 -19.59
C ASN A 138 -0.64 -2.77 -18.84
N ILE A 139 -1.58 -3.61 -19.23
CA ILE A 139 -1.88 -4.90 -18.61
C ILE A 139 -0.69 -5.88 -18.63
N PRO A 140 0.08 -6.02 -19.74
CA PRO A 140 1.24 -6.90 -19.77
C PRO A 140 2.25 -6.58 -18.66
N ASN A 141 2.52 -5.30 -18.39
CA ASN A 141 3.46 -4.88 -17.37
C ASN A 141 3.02 -5.18 -15.93
N LEU A 142 1.74 -5.42 -15.69
CA LEU A 142 1.25 -5.83 -14.36
C LEU A 142 1.67 -7.27 -14.07
N PHE A 143 1.45 -8.19 -15.02
CA PHE A 143 1.70 -9.62 -14.80
C PHE A 143 3.20 -9.97 -14.77
N GLU A 144 4.03 -9.28 -15.53
CA GLU A 144 5.49 -9.47 -15.54
C GLU A 144 6.17 -9.13 -14.21
N ARG A 145 5.50 -8.36 -13.35
CA ARG A 145 6.03 -7.87 -12.08
C ARG A 145 5.51 -8.60 -10.86
N ILE A 146 4.54 -9.51 -11.04
CA ILE A 146 3.96 -10.29 -9.95
C ILE A 146 4.92 -11.42 -9.59
N GLU A 147 5.39 -11.43 -8.34
CA GLU A 147 6.20 -12.52 -7.78
C GLU A 147 5.32 -13.60 -7.15
N TYR A 148 4.22 -13.16 -6.53
CA TYR A 148 3.34 -14.03 -5.78
C TYR A 148 1.91 -13.51 -5.80
N ALA A 149 0.95 -14.37 -6.14
CA ALA A 149 -0.48 -14.04 -6.13
C ALA A 149 -1.26 -15.30 -5.75
N PHE A 150 -1.58 -15.46 -4.45
CA PHE A 150 -2.22 -16.69 -3.98
C PHE A 150 -3.08 -16.50 -2.73
N PHE A 151 -4.00 -17.44 -2.50
CA PHE A 151 -4.79 -17.52 -1.29
C PHE A 151 -3.91 -17.93 -0.11
N THR A 152 -3.95 -17.17 0.98
CA THR A 152 -3.30 -17.52 2.24
C THR A 152 -4.26 -18.25 3.17
N LYS A 153 -5.56 -17.99 3.03
CA LYS A 153 -6.69 -18.65 3.73
C LYS A 153 -7.94 -18.45 2.89
N LEU A 154 -9.02 -19.21 3.20
CA LEU A 154 -10.37 -18.88 2.69
C LEU A 154 -10.69 -17.43 3.07
N GLY A 155 -11.04 -16.61 2.09
CA GLY A 155 -11.31 -15.17 2.29
C GLY A 155 -10.08 -14.29 2.55
N SER A 156 -8.85 -14.80 2.33
CA SER A 156 -7.63 -14.00 2.42
C SER A 156 -6.70 -14.30 1.24
N PHE A 157 -6.27 -13.26 0.55
CA PHE A 157 -5.42 -13.33 -0.63
C PHE A 157 -4.21 -12.40 -0.48
N ARG A 158 -3.06 -12.85 -0.93
CA ARG A 158 -1.82 -12.06 -0.92
C ARG A 158 -1.30 -11.88 -2.33
N LEU A 159 -0.94 -10.64 -2.64
CA LEU A 159 -0.23 -10.26 -3.86
C LEU A 159 1.11 -9.64 -3.48
N SER A 160 2.20 -10.10 -4.08
CA SER A 160 3.51 -9.45 -4.02
C SER A 160 3.97 -9.13 -5.44
N PHE A 161 4.44 -7.91 -5.64
CA PHE A 161 4.92 -7.46 -6.93
C PHE A 161 6.07 -6.48 -6.79
N ASN A 162 6.91 -6.42 -7.81
CA ASN A 162 8.02 -5.48 -7.89
C ASN A 162 7.66 -4.30 -8.78
N LYS A 163 8.05 -3.10 -8.35
CA LYS A 163 7.98 -1.89 -9.16
C LYS A 163 9.28 -1.10 -9.02
N GLY A 164 10.10 -1.11 -10.07
CA GLY A 164 11.48 -0.67 -9.98
C GLY A 164 12.27 -1.56 -9.02
N ASN A 165 13.01 -0.96 -8.10
CA ASN A 165 13.78 -1.68 -7.08
C ASN A 165 12.98 -1.96 -5.79
N LEU A 166 11.68 -1.67 -5.80
CA LEU A 166 10.81 -1.76 -4.64
C LEU A 166 9.88 -2.98 -4.75
N SER A 167 9.84 -3.80 -3.70
CA SER A 167 8.91 -4.91 -3.56
C SER A 167 7.74 -4.53 -2.66
N PHE A 168 6.53 -4.67 -3.18
CA PHE A 168 5.29 -4.35 -2.49
C PHE A 168 4.54 -5.62 -2.16
N THR A 169 3.97 -5.69 -0.96
CA THR A 169 3.07 -6.79 -0.58
C THR A 169 1.71 -6.22 -0.19
N MET A 170 0.67 -6.74 -0.81
CA MET A 170 -0.72 -6.37 -0.56
C MET A 170 -1.49 -7.57 -0.01
N ASN A 171 -2.22 -7.36 1.09
CA ASN A 171 -3.11 -8.38 1.65
C ASN A 171 -4.56 -7.95 1.46
N TRP A 172 -5.34 -8.87 0.93
CA TRP A 172 -6.75 -8.70 0.62
C TRP A 172 -7.59 -9.59 1.51
N ARG A 173 -8.78 -9.11 1.87
CA ARG A 173 -9.77 -9.89 2.60
C ARG A 173 -11.12 -9.79 1.93
N LEU A 174 -11.82 -10.91 1.93
CA LEU A 174 -13.22 -10.97 1.53
C LEU A 174 -14.08 -10.37 2.66
N GLN A 175 -14.83 -9.33 2.35
CA GLN A 175 -15.78 -8.65 3.24
C GLN A 175 -17.17 -8.70 2.58
N GLY A 176 -18.04 -9.55 3.09
CA GLY A 176 -19.28 -9.90 2.39
C GLY A 176 -18.94 -10.59 1.07
N ILE A 177 -19.28 -9.96 -0.05
CA ILE A 177 -19.00 -10.44 -1.40
C ILE A 177 -17.83 -9.68 -2.07
N PHE A 178 -17.25 -8.67 -1.42
CA PHE A 178 -16.20 -7.83 -2.01
C PHE A 178 -14.83 -8.14 -1.42
N TRP A 179 -13.83 -8.26 -2.29
CA TRP A 179 -12.44 -8.29 -1.89
C TRP A 179 -11.93 -6.87 -1.68
N LYS A 180 -11.46 -6.58 -0.47
CA LYS A 180 -10.90 -5.28 -0.11
C LYS A 180 -9.43 -5.40 0.26
N LEU A 181 -8.64 -4.42 -0.17
CA LEU A 181 -7.26 -4.26 0.29
C LEU A 181 -7.28 -3.85 1.76
N THR A 182 -6.67 -4.65 2.63
CA THR A 182 -6.66 -4.41 4.08
C THR A 182 -5.28 -4.03 4.61
N ARG A 183 -4.22 -4.39 3.88
CA ARG A 183 -2.84 -4.05 4.27
C ARG A 183 -1.96 -3.96 3.04
N MET A 184 -1.09 -2.96 3.04
CA MET A 184 -0.01 -2.82 2.08
C MET A 184 1.30 -2.64 2.85
N LYS A 185 2.28 -3.50 2.58
CA LYS A 185 3.64 -3.35 3.09
C LYS A 185 4.47 -2.63 2.03
N ILE A 186 5.01 -1.48 2.40
CA ILE A 186 5.93 -0.69 1.59
C ILE A 186 7.34 -1.09 2.01
N PRO A 187 8.31 -1.29 1.10
CA PRO A 187 9.68 -1.71 1.43
C PRO A 187 10.48 -0.53 2.00
N ILE A 188 10.07 -0.05 3.18
CA ILE A 188 10.67 1.09 3.85
C ILE A 188 12.07 0.74 4.39
N GLU A 189 12.38 -0.55 4.54
CA GLU A 189 13.68 -1.04 5.03
C GLU A 189 14.85 -0.71 4.08
N LYS A 190 14.54 -0.35 2.82
CA LYS A 190 15.53 0.09 1.81
C LYS A 190 15.67 1.63 1.74
N ILE A 191 15.01 2.34 2.67
CA ILE A 191 15.05 3.79 2.86
C ILE A 191 16.07 4.11 3.96
#